data_490242791ef878f188083ef3b28ef231
#
_entry.id   490242791ef878f188083ef3b28ef231
#
_cell.length_a   1.000
_cell.length_b   1.000
_cell.length_c   1.000
_cell.angle_alpha   90.00
_cell.angle_beta   90.00
_cell.angle_gamma   90.00
#
_symmetry.space_group_name_H-M   'P 1'
#
loop_
_entity.id
_entity.type
_entity.pdbx_description
1 polymer ?
#
loop_
_entity_poly.entity_id
_entity_poly.type
_entity_poly.pdbx_seq_one_letter_code
_entity_poly.pdbx_strand_id
1 'polypeptide(L)'
;MIIDHICFAVRNLTEGIAWWERVFGYKQMTSVIENSRQKVKVTFLNKEDSVTVKLIEPLESNQSLLNFVNKGGGFHHICFKCDNIEKDLKTLSMKGLLTLVQPQPGEAFNNHNIAFLLAKYGLNIELIDTDEKAGMLF
;
A
#
# COMPACT_ATOMS: atom_id res chain seq x y z
N MET A 1 1.83 -12.52 -11.86
CA MET A 1 1.39 -11.43 -10.94
C MET A 1 0.96 -12.06 -9.63
N ILE A 2 1.58 -11.67 -8.53
CA ILE A 2 1.33 -12.23 -7.20
C ILE A 2 0.99 -11.11 -6.21
N ILE A 3 0.29 -11.45 -5.13
CA ILE A 3 0.00 -10.48 -4.07
C ILE A 3 1.29 -10.19 -3.30
N ASP A 4 1.70 -8.92 -3.26
CA ASP A 4 2.82 -8.46 -2.47
C ASP A 4 2.37 -8.12 -1.04
N HIS A 5 1.29 -7.37 -0.91
CA HIS A 5 0.77 -6.98 0.38
C HIS A 5 -0.71 -6.59 0.33
N ILE A 6 -1.31 -6.52 1.51
CA ILE A 6 -2.66 -5.98 1.72
C ILE A 6 -2.52 -4.72 2.56
N CYS A 7 -3.17 -3.64 2.15
CA CYS A 7 -3.04 -2.34 2.81
C CYS A 7 -4.31 -1.98 3.58
N PHE A 8 -4.10 -1.49 4.80
CA PHE A 8 -5.15 -0.93 5.65
C PHE A 8 -4.81 0.52 6.01
N ALA A 9 -5.81 1.38 5.95
CA ALA A 9 -5.68 2.77 6.38
C ALA A 9 -6.14 2.90 7.83
N VAL A 10 -5.32 3.57 8.63
CA VAL A 10 -5.55 3.76 10.07
C VAL A 10 -5.46 5.26 10.41
N ARG A 11 -6.16 5.66 11.46
CA ARG A 11 -6.11 7.05 11.92
C ARG A 11 -4.76 7.39 12.55
N ASN A 12 -4.16 6.46 13.27
CA ASN A 12 -2.90 6.63 13.96
C ASN A 12 -2.00 5.42 13.71
N LEU A 13 -0.88 5.65 13.07
CA LEU A 13 0.01 4.56 12.63
C LEU A 13 0.65 3.84 13.82
N THR A 14 1.08 4.58 14.84
CA THR A 14 1.68 3.99 16.04
C THR A 14 0.70 3.05 16.75
N GLU A 15 -0.54 3.46 16.91
CA GLU A 15 -1.59 2.63 17.49
C GLU A 15 -1.93 1.43 16.60
N GLY A 16 -1.98 1.64 15.30
CA GLY A 16 -2.22 0.56 14.33
C GLY A 16 -1.16 -0.52 14.37
N ILE A 17 0.11 -0.13 14.39
CA ILE A 17 1.24 -1.06 14.51
C ILE A 17 1.10 -1.87 15.80
N ALA A 18 0.90 -1.21 16.93
CA ALA A 18 0.79 -1.87 18.23
C ALA A 18 -0.37 -2.86 18.27
N TRP A 19 -1.50 -2.50 17.66
CA TRP A 19 -2.67 -3.37 17.60
C TRP A 19 -2.42 -4.63 16.77
N TRP A 20 -1.84 -4.48 15.57
CA TRP A 20 -1.52 -5.62 14.71
C TRP A 20 -0.50 -6.56 15.35
N GLU A 21 0.48 -5.99 16.07
CA GLU A 21 1.48 -6.78 16.78
C GLU A 21 0.85 -7.59 17.92
N ARG A 22 0.01 -6.93 18.73
CA ARG A 22 -0.62 -7.56 19.90
C ARG A 22 -1.67 -8.60 19.51
N VAL A 23 -2.52 -8.28 18.53
CA VAL A 23 -3.67 -9.12 18.19
C VAL A 23 -3.33 -10.25 17.24
N PHE A 24 -2.53 -9.97 16.22
CA PHE A 24 -2.25 -10.94 15.16
C PHE A 24 -0.80 -11.43 15.12
N GLY A 25 0.06 -10.92 15.98
CA GLY A 25 1.45 -11.37 16.05
C GLY A 25 2.33 -10.92 14.89
N TYR A 26 1.94 -9.86 14.19
CA TYR A 26 2.79 -9.24 13.16
C TYR A 26 3.93 -8.48 13.82
N LYS A 27 5.00 -8.25 13.07
CA LYS A 27 6.13 -7.42 13.50
C LYS A 27 6.38 -6.32 12.49
N GLN A 28 6.74 -5.14 12.99
CA GLN A 28 7.13 -4.04 12.13
C GLN A 28 8.38 -4.43 11.34
N MET A 29 8.28 -4.33 10.02
CA MET A 29 9.32 -4.74 9.08
C MET A 29 10.14 -3.55 8.60
N THR A 30 9.51 -2.38 8.48
CA THR A 30 10.16 -1.15 8.03
C THR A 30 9.95 -0.04 9.05
N SER A 31 10.84 0.96 9.03
CA SER A 31 10.56 2.24 9.67
C SER A 31 9.37 2.92 8.97
N VAL A 32 8.83 3.97 9.59
CA VAL A 32 7.78 4.77 8.97
C VAL A 32 8.40 5.64 7.89
N ILE A 33 7.87 5.53 6.68
CA ILE A 33 8.31 6.30 5.51
C ILE A 33 7.18 7.22 5.06
N GLU A 34 7.49 8.47 4.76
CA GLU A 34 6.53 9.38 4.18
C GLU A 34 6.51 9.25 2.67
N ASN A 35 5.36 8.88 2.13
CA ASN A 35 5.09 8.82 0.70
C ASN A 35 4.45 10.15 0.29
N SER A 36 5.27 11.13 -0.07
CA SER A 36 4.81 12.50 -0.27
C SER A 36 3.83 12.65 -1.44
N ARG A 37 4.04 11.90 -2.53
CA ARG A 37 3.14 11.92 -3.69
C ARG A 37 1.78 11.33 -3.36
N GLN A 38 1.74 10.28 -2.56
CA GLN A 38 0.50 9.64 -2.10
C GLN A 38 -0.08 10.31 -0.85
N LYS A 39 0.67 11.22 -0.23
CA LYS A 39 0.28 11.98 0.96
C LYS A 39 -0.09 11.08 2.14
N VAL A 40 0.77 10.11 2.40
CA VAL A 40 0.60 9.15 3.51
C VAL A 40 1.92 8.88 4.21
N LYS A 41 1.84 8.47 5.47
CA LYS A 41 2.90 7.78 6.18
C LYS A 41 2.67 6.29 6.05
N VAL A 42 3.73 5.52 5.83
CA VAL A 42 3.65 4.09 5.48
C VAL A 42 4.58 3.28 6.36
N THR A 43 4.12 2.12 6.80
CA THR A 43 4.99 1.07 7.34
C THR A 43 4.52 -0.29 6.84
N PHE A 44 5.44 -1.24 6.76
CA PHE A 44 5.12 -2.63 6.44
C PHE A 44 5.29 -3.49 7.68
N LEU A 45 4.41 -4.47 7.82
CA LEU A 45 4.44 -5.46 8.89
C LEU A 45 4.54 -6.83 8.26
N ASN A 46 5.29 -7.74 8.91
CA ASN A 46 5.37 -9.11 8.45
C ASN A 46 5.06 -10.11 9.56
N LYS A 47 4.72 -11.31 9.12
CA LYS A 47 4.52 -12.48 9.96
C LYS A 47 4.89 -13.70 9.13
N GLU A 48 5.63 -14.64 9.72
CA GLU A 48 6.02 -15.87 9.04
C GLU A 48 4.81 -16.60 8.47
N ASP A 49 4.94 -17.08 7.24
CA ASP A 49 3.90 -17.81 6.49
C ASP A 49 2.60 -17.03 6.27
N SER A 50 2.67 -15.70 6.30
CA SER A 50 1.51 -14.84 6.08
C SER A 50 1.82 -13.73 5.07
N VAL A 51 0.77 -13.16 4.48
CA VAL A 51 0.91 -12.04 3.57
C VAL A 51 1.42 -10.80 4.33
N THR A 52 2.29 -10.03 3.69
CA THR A 52 2.74 -8.76 4.23
C THR A 52 1.57 -7.79 4.35
N VAL A 53 1.52 -7.05 5.44
CA VAL A 53 0.52 -6.02 5.69
C VAL A 53 1.18 -4.65 5.60
N LYS A 54 0.55 -3.74 4.87
CA LYS A 54 0.95 -2.34 4.79
C LYS A 54 -0.07 -1.52 5.58
N LEU A 55 0.42 -0.66 6.47
CA LEU A 55 -0.43 0.30 7.17
C LEU A 55 -0.12 1.70 6.66
N ILE A 56 -1.15 2.48 6.42
CA ILE A 56 -1.02 3.88 5.99
C ILE A 56 -1.82 4.80 6.92
N GLU A 57 -1.22 5.97 7.18
CA GLU A 57 -1.86 7.06 7.89
C GLU A 57 -1.86 8.28 6.97
N PRO A 58 -3.01 8.96 6.75
CA PRO A 58 -3.03 10.12 5.87
C PRO A 58 -2.27 11.31 6.45
N LEU A 59 -1.57 12.03 5.58
CA LEU A 59 -1.08 13.37 5.90
C LEU A 59 -2.26 14.36 5.92
N GLU A 60 -2.07 15.51 6.56
CA GLU A 60 -3.12 16.55 6.67
C GLU A 60 -3.65 17.01 5.31
N SER A 61 -2.81 16.97 4.27
CA SER A 61 -3.20 17.35 2.92
C SER A 61 -4.03 16.31 2.17
N ASN A 62 -4.21 15.11 2.73
CA ASN A 62 -4.95 14.01 2.10
C ASN A 62 -6.38 13.96 2.62
N GLN A 63 -7.23 14.86 2.14
CA GLN A 63 -8.58 15.02 2.66
C GLN A 63 -9.46 13.79 2.46
N SER A 64 -9.38 13.13 1.31
CA SER A 64 -10.20 11.96 1.03
C SER A 64 -9.88 10.80 1.98
N LEU A 65 -8.59 10.55 2.23
CA LEU A 65 -8.17 9.49 3.13
C LEU A 65 -8.43 9.85 4.60
N LEU A 66 -8.31 11.13 4.97
CA LEU A 66 -8.72 11.61 6.29
C LEU A 66 -10.20 11.32 6.53
N ASN A 67 -11.06 11.59 5.56
CA ASN A 67 -12.48 11.26 5.65
C ASN A 67 -12.69 9.75 5.84
N PHE A 68 -11.96 8.94 5.11
CA PHE A 68 -12.04 7.48 5.20
C PHE A 68 -11.67 6.97 6.59
N VAL A 69 -10.54 7.40 7.14
CA VAL A 69 -10.09 6.95 8.47
C VAL A 69 -10.97 7.51 9.59
N ASN A 70 -11.54 8.70 9.41
CA ASN A 70 -12.46 9.28 10.38
C ASN A 70 -13.80 8.53 10.45
N LYS A 71 -14.14 7.80 9.40
CA LYS A 71 -15.31 6.91 9.37
C LYS A 71 -14.99 5.49 9.81
N GLY A 72 -13.78 5.24 10.32
CA GLY A 72 -13.35 3.95 10.82
C GLY A 72 -12.14 3.35 10.12
N GLY A 73 -11.83 3.79 8.91
CA GLY A 73 -10.70 3.25 8.14
C GLY A 73 -10.90 1.79 7.75
N GLY A 74 -9.80 1.05 7.74
CA GLY A 74 -9.79 -0.37 7.43
C GLY A 74 -9.18 -0.67 6.07
N PHE A 75 -9.66 -1.74 5.42
CA PHE A 75 -9.12 -2.19 4.14
C PHE A 75 -9.10 -1.07 3.09
N HIS A 76 -7.96 -0.89 2.45
CA HIS A 76 -7.76 0.15 1.44
C HIS A 76 -7.47 -0.41 0.05
N HIS A 77 -6.48 -1.29 -0.07
CA HIS A 77 -6.14 -1.89 -1.36
C HIS A 77 -5.35 -3.19 -1.23
N ILE A 78 -5.27 -3.92 -2.34
CA ILE A 78 -4.35 -5.05 -2.52
C ILE A 78 -3.26 -4.59 -3.48
N CYS A 79 -2.01 -4.93 -3.18
CA CYS A 79 -0.90 -4.69 -4.09
C CYS A 79 -0.48 -5.98 -4.78
N PHE A 80 -0.39 -5.93 -6.09
CA PHE A 80 0.18 -7.01 -6.89
C PHE A 80 1.56 -6.63 -7.38
N LYS A 81 2.50 -7.57 -7.25
CA LYS A 81 3.82 -7.47 -7.89
C LYS A 81 3.75 -8.12 -9.25
N CYS A 82 4.19 -7.40 -10.26
CA CYS A 82 4.26 -7.84 -11.65
C CYS A 82 5.70 -7.81 -12.15
N ASP A 83 5.94 -8.24 -13.39
CA ASP A 83 7.29 -8.27 -13.97
C ASP A 83 7.69 -6.94 -14.59
N ASN A 84 6.74 -6.23 -15.18
CA ASN A 84 6.97 -4.95 -15.85
C ASN A 84 5.73 -4.07 -15.68
N ILE A 85 5.86 -3.00 -14.91
CA ILE A 85 4.72 -2.18 -14.53
C ILE A 85 4.03 -1.52 -15.73
N GLU A 86 4.80 -1.03 -16.70
CA GLU A 86 4.24 -0.36 -17.89
C GLU A 86 3.42 -1.33 -18.73
N LYS A 87 3.98 -2.51 -18.99
CA LYS A 87 3.35 -3.54 -19.79
C LYS A 87 2.12 -4.12 -19.09
N ASP A 88 2.25 -4.46 -17.82
CA ASP A 88 1.18 -5.11 -17.07
C ASP A 88 0.04 -4.14 -16.77
N LEU A 89 0.33 -2.85 -16.55
CA LEU A 89 -0.69 -1.81 -16.44
C LEU A 89 -1.55 -1.75 -17.72
N LYS A 90 -0.89 -1.75 -18.87
CA LYS A 90 -1.57 -1.72 -20.15
C LYS A 90 -2.46 -2.95 -20.35
N THR A 91 -1.94 -4.12 -20.01
CA THR A 91 -2.70 -5.38 -20.10
C THR A 91 -3.96 -5.33 -19.21
N LEU A 92 -3.82 -4.85 -17.97
CA LEU A 92 -4.95 -4.73 -17.06
C LEU A 92 -5.97 -3.70 -17.54
N SER A 93 -5.51 -2.57 -18.09
CA SER A 93 -6.39 -1.56 -18.69
C SER A 93 -7.21 -2.13 -19.85
N MET A 94 -6.59 -2.97 -20.67
CA MET A 94 -7.27 -3.66 -21.77
C MET A 94 -8.32 -4.65 -21.27
N LYS A 95 -8.19 -5.15 -20.04
CA LYS A 95 -9.15 -6.04 -19.39
C LYS A 95 -10.26 -5.28 -18.66
N GLY A 96 -10.28 -3.95 -18.77
CA GLY A 96 -11.35 -3.13 -18.25
C GLY A 96 -11.06 -2.46 -16.89
N LEU A 97 -9.87 -2.59 -16.33
CA LEU A 97 -9.51 -1.86 -15.13
C LEU A 97 -9.24 -0.40 -15.46
N LEU A 98 -9.68 0.49 -14.57
CA LEU A 98 -9.48 1.92 -14.74
C LEU A 98 -8.19 2.35 -14.05
N THR A 99 -7.26 2.96 -14.81
CA THR A 99 -6.05 3.52 -14.22
C THR A 99 -6.39 4.81 -13.47
N LEU A 100 -6.11 4.81 -12.15
CA LEU A 100 -6.29 5.98 -11.30
C LEU A 100 -5.01 6.81 -11.18
N VAL A 101 -3.86 6.14 -11.11
CA VAL A 101 -2.55 6.77 -10.99
C VAL A 101 -1.60 6.06 -11.95
N GLN A 102 -1.05 6.82 -12.89
CA GLN A 102 -0.02 6.33 -13.82
C GLN A 102 1.27 6.01 -13.06
N PRO A 103 2.14 5.15 -13.60
CA PRO A 103 3.41 4.82 -12.94
C PRO A 103 4.18 6.05 -12.52
N GLN A 104 4.51 6.12 -11.24
CA GLN A 104 5.27 7.21 -10.63
C GLN A 104 6.09 6.69 -9.47
N PRO A 105 7.19 7.36 -9.10
CA PRO A 105 8.03 6.90 -7.98
C PRO A 105 7.27 6.78 -6.67
N GLY A 106 7.49 5.67 -5.96
CA GLY A 106 6.96 5.43 -4.63
C GLY A 106 8.09 5.40 -3.60
N GLU A 107 8.09 6.34 -2.67
CA GLU A 107 9.17 6.47 -1.68
C GLU A 107 9.28 5.25 -0.78
N ALA A 108 8.13 4.61 -0.46
CA ALA A 108 8.10 3.36 0.31
C ALA A 108 8.77 2.18 -0.39
N PHE A 109 9.05 2.30 -1.68
CA PHE A 109 9.70 1.27 -2.51
C PHE A 109 11.02 1.77 -3.10
N ASN A 110 11.75 2.62 -2.37
CA ASN A 110 13.02 3.21 -2.82
C ASN A 110 12.91 3.91 -4.18
N ASN A 111 11.79 4.59 -4.41
CA ASN A 111 11.47 5.31 -5.65
C ASN A 111 11.28 4.44 -6.90
N HIS A 112 11.10 3.13 -6.74
CA HIS A 112 10.57 2.32 -7.83
C HIS A 112 9.14 2.76 -8.15
N ASN A 113 8.75 2.61 -9.39
CA ASN A 113 7.43 3.06 -9.83
C ASN A 113 6.30 2.23 -9.21
N ILE A 114 5.23 2.93 -8.90
CA ILE A 114 3.95 2.35 -8.47
C ILE A 114 2.84 2.90 -9.37
N ALA A 115 1.76 2.15 -9.48
CA ALA A 115 0.55 2.58 -10.17
C ALA A 115 -0.67 2.14 -9.37
N PHE A 116 -1.80 2.81 -9.60
CA PHE A 116 -3.07 2.43 -8.98
C PHE A 116 -4.15 2.27 -10.04
N LEU A 117 -4.99 1.25 -9.85
CA LEU A 117 -6.13 0.95 -10.72
C LEU A 117 -7.37 0.69 -9.87
N LEU A 118 -8.53 0.92 -10.47
CA LEU A 118 -9.81 0.52 -9.91
C LEU A 118 -10.33 -0.69 -10.68
N ALA A 119 -10.56 -1.78 -9.97
CA ALA A 119 -11.12 -3.03 -10.50
C ALA A 119 -12.62 -3.10 -10.19
N LYS A 120 -13.25 -4.22 -10.57
CA LYS A 120 -14.66 -4.46 -10.24
C LYS A 120 -14.90 -4.44 -8.73
N TYR A 121 -16.13 -4.17 -8.35
CA TYR A 121 -16.62 -4.18 -6.96
C TYR A 121 -15.91 -3.16 -6.07
N GLY A 122 -15.40 -2.06 -6.67
CA GLY A 122 -14.73 -1.01 -5.94
C GLY A 122 -13.36 -1.40 -5.38
N LEU A 123 -12.74 -2.46 -5.90
CA LEU A 123 -11.45 -2.93 -5.43
C LEU A 123 -10.33 -2.04 -5.97
N ASN A 124 -9.64 -1.37 -5.06
CA ASN A 124 -8.42 -0.62 -5.38
C ASN A 124 -7.23 -1.56 -5.46
N ILE A 125 -6.46 -1.42 -6.51
CA ILE A 125 -5.26 -2.24 -6.78
C ILE A 125 -4.06 -1.31 -6.88
N GLU A 126 -3.01 -1.62 -6.12
CA GLU A 126 -1.67 -1.05 -6.33
C GLU A 126 -0.87 -2.04 -7.16
N LEU A 127 -0.03 -1.53 -8.06
CA LEU A 127 0.84 -2.33 -8.91
C LEU A 127 2.28 -1.90 -8.70
N ILE A 128 3.16 -2.88 -8.48
CA ILE A 128 4.62 -2.67 -8.35
C ILE A 128 5.36 -3.73 -9.15
N ASP A 129 6.63 -3.47 -9.48
CA ASP A 129 7.51 -4.46 -10.12
C ASP A 129 8.84 -4.61 -9.38
N THR A 130 8.82 -4.45 -8.07
CA THR A 130 10.00 -4.56 -7.22
C THR A 130 9.68 -5.31 -5.93
N ASP A 131 10.70 -5.95 -5.34
CA ASP A 131 10.63 -6.50 -3.99
C ASP A 131 11.18 -5.51 -2.94
N GLU A 132 11.78 -4.41 -3.38
CA GLU A 132 12.41 -3.46 -2.46
C GLU A 132 11.38 -2.69 -1.64
N LYS A 133 11.71 -2.49 -0.37
CA LYS A 133 10.97 -1.63 0.54
C LYS A 133 11.95 -0.74 1.28
N ALA A 134 11.60 0.53 1.38
CA ALA A 134 12.42 1.52 2.08
C ALA A 134 12.39 1.29 3.59
N GLY A 135 13.49 1.61 4.26
CA GLY A 135 13.54 1.63 5.72
C GLY A 135 13.51 0.26 6.39
N MET A 136 13.98 -0.79 5.73
CA MET A 136 14.04 -2.14 6.31
C MET A 136 14.76 -2.12 7.66
N LEU A 137 14.14 -2.74 8.68
CA LEU A 137 14.67 -2.80 10.04
C LEU A 137 15.63 -3.99 10.26
N PHE A 138 15.62 -4.93 9.35
CA PHE A 138 16.54 -6.08 9.41
C PHE A 138 17.08 -6.43 8.03
#